data_12d32ed03ccd6dfc0987ecc9a8110966
#
_entry.id   12d32ed03ccd6dfc0987ecc9a8110966
#
_cell.length_a   1.000
_cell.length_b   1.000
_cell.length_c   1.000
_cell.angle_alpha   90.00
_cell.angle_beta   90.00
_cell.angle_gamma   90.00
#
_symmetry.space_group_name_H-M   'P 1'
#
loop_
_entity.id
_entity.type
_entity.pdbx_description
1 polymer ?
#
loop_
_entity_poly.entity_id
_entity_poly.type
_entity_poly.pdbx_seq_one_letter_code
_entity_poly.pdbx_strand_id
1 'polypeptide(L)'
;MMAHSPATLVVFARAPEKGLVKTRLGERFSEDQCLAIYEAMLMDVLELASSVPGFDRRCLYWAGASEVLPSRIREASQPFHNCRQAGQDLGLRMHNAMREEFALGSGRVVVIGCDSPDLPPERVGQALHALESVPLVLGPSEDGGYYLIGASRLMREPFEGVQWGSSSVLAKTLEILGKNEIGFSLLPGWYDIDRPEDLYRLKASMRPGGAGHLRGLLSTLRVFAS
;
A
#
# COMPACT_ATOMS: atom_id res chain seq x y z
N MET A 1 -15.74 28.83 7.60
CA MET A 1 -14.87 28.08 6.70
C MET A 1 -14.01 27.19 7.58
N MET A 2 -14.20 25.87 7.55
CA MET A 2 -13.25 24.98 8.22
C MET A 2 -11.90 25.10 7.49
N ALA A 3 -10.82 25.29 8.26
CA ALA A 3 -9.48 25.35 7.69
C ALA A 3 -9.20 24.04 6.95
N HIS A 4 -8.73 24.11 5.72
CA HIS A 4 -8.29 22.95 4.95
C HIS A 4 -7.17 22.25 5.74
N SER A 5 -7.40 21.00 6.12
CA SER A 5 -6.39 20.16 6.79
C SER A 5 -5.64 19.39 5.72
N PRO A 6 -4.36 19.71 5.44
CA PRO A 6 -3.61 19.05 4.38
C PRO A 6 -3.57 17.53 4.55
N ALA A 7 -3.62 16.79 3.43
CA ALA A 7 -3.60 15.34 3.46
C ALA A 7 -2.43 14.79 2.63
N THR A 8 -1.77 13.76 3.16
CA THR A 8 -0.69 13.06 2.47
C THR A 8 -1.07 11.60 2.20
N LEU A 9 -0.89 11.18 0.94
CA LEU A 9 -0.92 9.78 0.54
C LEU A 9 0.51 9.24 0.49
N VAL A 10 0.74 8.17 1.22
CA VAL A 10 2.03 7.47 1.27
C VAL A 10 1.89 6.10 0.61
N VAL A 11 2.73 5.80 -0.35
CA VAL A 11 2.89 4.47 -0.93
C VAL A 11 4.13 3.81 -0.33
N PHE A 12 3.95 2.63 0.27
CA PHE A 12 5.06 1.79 0.75
C PHE A 12 5.43 0.79 -0.33
N ALA A 13 6.66 0.89 -0.80
CA ALA A 13 7.21 -0.01 -1.81
C ALA A 13 8.56 -0.58 -1.39
N ARG A 14 8.91 -1.72 -1.93
CA ARG A 14 10.25 -2.28 -1.86
C ARG A 14 11.02 -1.90 -3.13
N ALA A 15 12.31 -1.66 -3.02
CA ALA A 15 13.16 -1.50 -4.20
C ALA A 15 13.02 -2.74 -5.11
N PRO A 16 12.83 -2.57 -6.44
CA PRO A 16 12.65 -3.69 -7.37
C PRO A 16 13.98 -4.40 -7.61
N GLU A 17 14.27 -5.38 -6.79
CA GLU A 17 15.49 -6.17 -6.84
C GLU A 17 15.15 -7.64 -7.12
N LYS A 18 15.85 -8.22 -8.11
CA LYS A 18 15.68 -9.62 -8.52
C LYS A 18 15.93 -10.56 -7.33
N GLY A 19 15.05 -11.53 -7.14
CA GLY A 19 15.11 -12.49 -6.02
C GLY A 19 14.66 -11.94 -4.66
N LEU A 20 14.39 -10.63 -4.54
CA LEU A 20 13.98 -10.00 -3.29
C LEU A 20 12.52 -9.54 -3.26
N VAL A 21 11.83 -9.56 -4.40
CA VAL A 21 10.43 -9.17 -4.51
C VAL A 21 9.58 -10.32 -5.03
N LYS A 22 8.35 -10.45 -4.52
CA LYS A 22 7.37 -11.47 -4.93
C LYS A 22 7.93 -12.89 -5.02
N THR A 23 8.76 -13.28 -4.07
CA THR A 23 9.46 -14.59 -4.05
C THR A 23 8.49 -15.78 -4.00
N ARG A 24 7.28 -15.62 -3.45
CA ARG A 24 6.24 -16.64 -3.44
C ARG A 24 5.65 -16.94 -4.82
N LEU A 25 5.73 -15.99 -5.76
CA LEU A 25 5.39 -16.23 -7.16
C LEU A 25 6.40 -17.18 -7.84
N GLY A 26 7.60 -17.34 -7.27
CA GLY A 26 8.65 -18.26 -7.73
C GLY A 26 8.24 -19.73 -7.79
N GLU A 27 7.12 -20.11 -7.19
CA GLU A 27 6.51 -21.44 -7.38
C GLU A 27 6.12 -21.69 -8.85
N ARG A 28 5.88 -20.65 -9.64
CA ARG A 28 5.45 -20.73 -11.06
C ARG A 28 6.26 -19.86 -12.01
N PHE A 29 6.90 -18.82 -11.53
CA PHE A 29 7.58 -17.82 -12.35
C PHE A 29 9.06 -17.77 -12.05
N SER A 30 9.88 -17.47 -13.06
CA SER A 30 11.30 -17.18 -12.84
C SER A 30 11.49 -15.89 -12.04
N GLU A 31 12.68 -15.70 -11.46
CA GLU A 31 12.99 -14.46 -10.73
C GLU A 31 12.82 -13.20 -11.59
N ASP A 32 13.18 -13.27 -12.91
CA ASP A 32 12.99 -12.16 -13.84
C ASP A 32 11.51 -11.88 -14.07
N GLN A 33 10.67 -12.92 -14.13
CA GLN A 33 9.23 -12.77 -14.25
C GLN A 33 8.61 -12.23 -12.95
N CYS A 34 9.06 -12.70 -11.78
CA CYS A 34 8.63 -12.17 -10.49
C CYS A 34 8.96 -10.68 -10.36
N LEU A 35 10.17 -10.28 -10.76
CA LEU A 35 10.57 -8.88 -10.80
C LEU A 35 9.69 -8.06 -11.76
N ALA A 36 9.47 -8.54 -12.99
CA ALA A 36 8.62 -7.85 -13.95
C ALA A 36 7.16 -7.72 -13.47
N ILE A 37 6.61 -8.75 -12.81
CA ILE A 37 5.28 -8.72 -12.20
C ILE A 37 5.25 -7.65 -11.10
N TYR A 38 6.23 -7.64 -10.19
CA TYR A 38 6.30 -6.64 -9.13
C TYR A 38 6.38 -5.21 -9.68
N GLU A 39 7.22 -4.99 -10.69
CA GLU A 39 7.36 -3.67 -11.33
C GLU A 39 6.03 -3.22 -11.98
N ALA A 40 5.31 -4.14 -12.63
CA ALA A 40 4.01 -3.84 -13.20
C ALA A 40 2.97 -3.51 -12.11
N MET A 41 2.95 -4.27 -10.99
CA MET A 41 2.11 -3.97 -9.83
C MET A 41 2.40 -2.58 -9.24
N LEU A 42 3.68 -2.26 -9.09
CA LEU A 42 4.11 -0.95 -8.58
C LEU A 42 3.66 0.19 -9.50
N MET A 43 3.79 0.02 -10.82
CA MET A 43 3.31 1.01 -11.80
C MET A 43 1.80 1.25 -11.65
N ASP A 44 1.01 0.19 -11.52
CA ASP A 44 -0.44 0.28 -11.33
C ASP A 44 -0.81 1.02 -10.04
N VAL A 45 -0.09 0.75 -8.93
CA VAL A 45 -0.31 1.45 -7.65
C VAL A 45 0.10 2.91 -7.71
N LEU A 46 1.19 3.27 -8.41
CA LEU A 46 1.60 4.65 -8.59
C LEU A 46 0.58 5.43 -9.44
N GLU A 47 0.03 4.79 -10.48
CA GLU A 47 -1.05 5.38 -11.28
C GLU A 47 -2.32 5.60 -10.45
N LEU A 48 -2.73 4.58 -9.67
CA LEU A 48 -3.83 4.68 -8.73
C LEU A 48 -3.60 5.84 -7.75
N ALA A 49 -2.45 5.88 -7.07
CA ALA A 49 -2.15 6.90 -6.07
C ALA A 49 -2.11 8.32 -6.67
N SER A 50 -1.71 8.44 -7.94
CA SER A 50 -1.74 9.70 -8.66
C SER A 50 -3.17 10.15 -9.00
N SER A 51 -4.07 9.21 -9.25
CA SER A 51 -5.45 9.48 -9.68
C SER A 51 -6.39 9.89 -8.55
N VAL A 52 -6.09 9.51 -7.29
CA VAL A 52 -6.99 9.79 -6.15
C VAL A 52 -6.95 11.29 -5.80
N PRO A 53 -8.10 11.99 -5.84
CA PRO A 53 -8.15 13.39 -5.45
C PRO A 53 -8.10 13.61 -3.94
N GLY A 54 -7.88 14.86 -3.51
CA GLY A 54 -7.97 15.26 -2.10
C GLY A 54 -6.68 15.11 -1.30
N PHE A 55 -5.58 14.70 -1.93
CA PHE A 55 -4.26 14.67 -1.32
C PHE A 55 -3.40 15.83 -1.84
N ASP A 56 -2.88 16.63 -0.91
CA ASP A 56 -2.01 17.77 -1.22
C ASP A 56 -0.58 17.32 -1.48
N ARG A 57 -0.20 16.18 -0.89
CA ARG A 57 1.14 15.61 -1.00
C ARG A 57 1.06 14.11 -1.27
N ARG A 58 1.98 13.60 -2.09
CA ARG A 58 2.16 12.17 -2.37
C ARG A 58 3.60 11.79 -2.13
N CYS A 59 3.81 10.73 -1.36
CA CYS A 59 5.12 10.24 -0.98
C CYS A 59 5.26 8.77 -1.35
N LEU A 60 6.46 8.38 -1.77
CA LEU A 60 6.84 7.01 -2.05
C LEU A 60 7.99 6.63 -1.11
N TYR A 61 7.70 5.76 -0.15
CA TYR A 61 8.65 5.30 0.85
C TYR A 61 9.23 3.95 0.44
N TRP A 62 10.52 3.93 0.18
CA TRP A 62 11.26 2.76 -0.29
C TRP A 62 11.86 1.93 0.86
N ALA A 63 11.60 0.62 0.86
CA ALA A 63 12.38 -0.37 1.62
C ALA A 63 13.45 -0.97 0.70
N GLY A 64 14.66 -1.19 1.25
CA GLY A 64 15.82 -1.67 0.47
C GLY A 64 16.64 -0.53 -0.12
N ALA A 65 17.72 -0.89 -0.78
CA ALA A 65 18.75 0.03 -1.26
C ALA A 65 19.01 -0.15 -2.77
N SER A 66 17.99 -0.02 -3.61
CA SER A 66 18.31 0.07 -5.03
C SER A 66 18.87 1.46 -5.32
N GLU A 67 20.14 1.52 -5.70
CA GLU A 67 20.80 2.77 -6.13
C GLU A 67 20.28 3.23 -7.48
N VAL A 68 19.74 2.31 -8.28
CA VAL A 68 19.26 2.58 -9.65
C VAL A 68 17.88 1.96 -9.85
N LEU A 69 16.85 2.79 -9.86
CA LEU A 69 15.51 2.37 -10.26
C LEU A 69 15.42 2.19 -11.78
N PRO A 70 14.67 1.19 -12.30
CA PRO A 70 14.32 1.11 -13.72
C PRO A 70 13.74 2.43 -14.23
N SER A 71 14.08 2.84 -15.46
CA SER A 71 13.70 4.16 -16.02
C SER A 71 12.21 4.42 -15.91
N ARG A 72 11.37 3.43 -16.25
CA ARG A 72 9.91 3.53 -16.17
C ARG A 72 9.39 3.79 -14.75
N ILE A 73 9.97 3.15 -13.73
CA ILE A 73 9.58 3.37 -12.33
C ILE A 73 10.06 4.73 -11.84
N ARG A 74 11.29 5.11 -12.23
CA ARG A 74 11.82 6.42 -11.92
C ARG A 74 10.95 7.54 -12.51
N GLU A 75 10.49 7.40 -13.74
CA GLU A 75 9.58 8.35 -14.40
C GLU A 75 8.22 8.39 -13.69
N ALA A 76 7.61 7.24 -13.42
CA ALA A 76 6.33 7.15 -12.72
C ALA A 76 6.38 7.68 -11.28
N SER A 77 7.56 7.61 -10.64
CA SER A 77 7.77 8.12 -9.28
C SER A 77 8.08 9.62 -9.20
N GLN A 78 8.29 10.31 -10.31
CA GLN A 78 8.60 11.76 -10.32
C GLN A 78 7.54 12.63 -9.62
N PRO A 79 6.23 12.36 -9.73
CA PRO A 79 5.22 13.13 -9.01
C PRO A 79 5.22 12.91 -7.49
N PHE A 80 6.00 11.94 -6.99
CA PHE A 80 6.06 11.57 -5.59
C PHE A 80 7.33 12.12 -4.92
N HIS A 81 7.19 12.52 -3.66
CA HIS A 81 8.37 12.73 -2.81
C HIS A 81 8.95 11.37 -2.44
N ASN A 82 10.16 11.07 -2.94
CA ASN A 82 10.83 9.81 -2.69
C ASN A 82 11.55 9.84 -1.34
N CYS A 83 11.18 8.94 -0.44
CA CYS A 83 11.69 8.81 0.93
C CYS A 83 12.19 7.39 1.20
N ARG A 84 12.91 7.19 2.29
CA ARG A 84 13.32 5.86 2.74
C ARG A 84 12.49 5.41 3.95
N GLN A 85 12.07 4.16 3.96
CA GLN A 85 11.47 3.56 5.14
C GLN A 85 12.54 3.39 6.23
N ALA A 86 12.23 3.83 7.44
CA ALA A 86 13.10 3.74 8.62
C ALA A 86 12.40 2.97 9.73
N GLY A 87 13.00 1.90 10.23
CA GLY A 87 12.47 1.06 11.30
C GLY A 87 12.86 -0.40 11.15
N GLN A 88 12.89 -1.12 12.28
CA GLN A 88 13.30 -2.53 12.34
C GLN A 88 12.21 -3.48 11.81
N ASP A 89 10.95 -3.10 11.95
CA ASP A 89 9.78 -3.83 11.48
C ASP A 89 8.82 -2.93 10.69
N LEU A 90 7.79 -3.52 10.10
CA LEU A 90 6.81 -2.81 9.27
C LEU A 90 6.04 -1.75 10.07
N GLY A 91 5.67 -2.06 11.32
CA GLY A 91 4.92 -1.13 12.17
C GLY A 91 5.72 0.12 12.50
N LEU A 92 6.98 -0.04 12.92
CA LEU A 92 7.85 1.09 13.19
C LEU A 92 8.14 1.91 11.92
N ARG A 93 8.23 1.27 10.76
CA ARG A 93 8.37 1.97 9.48
C ARG A 93 7.14 2.83 9.15
N MET A 94 5.93 2.27 9.30
CA MET A 94 4.69 3.02 9.08
C MET A 94 4.54 4.17 10.07
N HIS A 95 4.79 3.92 11.37
CA HIS A 95 4.77 4.96 12.39
C HIS A 95 5.77 6.10 12.09
N ASN A 96 7.01 5.77 11.69
CA ASN A 96 8.02 6.76 11.38
C ASN A 96 7.65 7.59 10.14
N ALA A 97 7.14 6.96 9.07
CA ALA A 97 6.66 7.67 7.90
C ALA A 97 5.51 8.63 8.24
N MET A 98 4.51 8.16 9.01
CA MET A 98 3.43 9.03 9.48
C MET A 98 3.95 10.18 10.33
N ARG A 99 4.91 9.92 11.25
CA ARG A 99 5.52 10.96 12.08
C ARG A 99 6.21 12.04 11.24
N GLU A 100 6.93 11.65 10.20
CA GLU A 100 7.59 12.58 9.27
C GLU A 100 6.56 13.45 8.55
N GLU A 101 5.50 12.86 8.01
CA GLU A 101 4.49 13.62 7.27
C GLU A 101 3.65 14.52 8.20
N PHE A 102 3.32 14.09 9.43
CA PHE A 102 2.68 14.96 10.42
C PHE A 102 3.59 16.12 10.83
N ALA A 103 4.90 15.88 10.99
CA ALA A 103 5.87 16.94 11.31
C ALA A 103 6.02 17.96 10.17
N LEU A 104 5.74 17.56 8.91
CA LEU A 104 5.72 18.43 7.74
C LEU A 104 4.38 19.18 7.57
N GLY A 105 3.43 19.02 8.51
CA GLY A 105 2.18 19.76 8.55
C GLY A 105 0.97 19.04 7.97
N SER A 106 1.08 17.73 7.64
CA SER A 106 -0.08 16.95 7.24
C SER A 106 -1.06 16.85 8.42
N GLY A 107 -2.35 17.09 8.17
CA GLY A 107 -3.39 16.86 9.14
C GLY A 107 -4.00 15.45 9.05
N ARG A 108 -3.81 14.79 7.90
CA ARG A 108 -4.25 13.41 7.66
C ARG A 108 -3.21 12.69 6.80
N VAL A 109 -2.87 11.46 7.18
CA VAL A 109 -1.91 10.62 6.46
C VAL A 109 -2.55 9.27 6.18
N VAL A 110 -2.53 8.84 4.92
CA VAL A 110 -2.99 7.52 4.48
C VAL A 110 -1.79 6.77 3.90
N VAL A 111 -1.55 5.56 4.37
CA VAL A 111 -0.49 4.66 3.89
C VAL A 111 -1.12 3.48 3.19
N ILE A 112 -0.66 3.16 1.97
CA ILE A 112 -1.03 1.97 1.21
C ILE A 112 0.22 1.17 0.83
N GLY A 113 0.07 -0.14 0.69
CA GLY A 113 1.11 -1.02 0.12
C GLY A 113 1.04 -1.06 -1.41
N CYS A 114 1.94 -1.85 -2.03
CA CYS A 114 1.93 -2.10 -3.48
C CYS A 114 1.50 -3.52 -3.86
N ASP A 115 0.89 -4.25 -2.92
CA ASP A 115 0.50 -5.65 -3.13
C ASP A 115 -0.92 -5.82 -3.69
N SER A 116 -1.71 -4.73 -3.74
CA SER A 116 -3.08 -4.69 -4.27
C SER A 116 -3.17 -3.73 -5.48
N PRO A 117 -2.63 -4.10 -6.66
CA PRO A 117 -2.52 -3.20 -7.83
C PRO A 117 -3.87 -2.80 -8.45
N ASP A 118 -4.92 -3.57 -8.18
CA ASP A 118 -6.30 -3.30 -8.65
C ASP A 118 -7.21 -2.75 -7.54
N LEU A 119 -6.62 -2.24 -6.45
CA LEU A 119 -7.37 -1.57 -5.39
C LEU A 119 -8.22 -0.44 -5.99
N PRO A 120 -9.53 -0.37 -5.68
CA PRO A 120 -10.34 0.76 -6.13
C PRO A 120 -9.82 2.10 -5.59
N PRO A 121 -9.57 3.11 -6.42
CA PRO A 121 -9.20 4.45 -5.96
C PRO A 121 -10.19 5.00 -4.92
N GLU A 122 -11.46 4.64 -5.04
CA GLU A 122 -12.53 5.03 -4.12
C GLU A 122 -12.26 4.58 -2.68
N ARG A 123 -11.53 3.46 -2.47
CA ARG A 123 -11.16 2.98 -1.12
C ARG A 123 -10.23 3.95 -0.42
N VAL A 124 -9.27 4.50 -1.17
CA VAL A 124 -8.34 5.50 -0.64
C VAL A 124 -9.07 6.82 -0.35
N GLY A 125 -10.00 7.23 -1.22
CA GLY A 125 -10.88 8.36 -0.99
C GLY A 125 -11.79 8.18 0.24
N GLN A 126 -12.36 6.98 0.41
CA GLN A 126 -13.18 6.64 1.59
C GLN A 126 -12.37 6.72 2.88
N ALA A 127 -11.10 6.28 2.87
CA ALA A 127 -10.21 6.42 4.02
C ALA A 127 -10.01 7.90 4.39
N LEU A 128 -9.72 8.74 3.41
CA LEU A 128 -9.51 10.17 3.62
C LEU A 128 -10.75 10.85 4.20
N HIS A 129 -11.94 10.50 3.71
CA HIS A 129 -13.21 11.02 4.22
C HIS A 129 -13.50 10.52 5.65
N ALA A 130 -13.30 9.24 5.94
CA ALA A 130 -13.54 8.69 7.27
C ALA A 130 -12.67 9.36 8.35
N LEU A 131 -11.44 9.77 8.01
CA LEU A 131 -10.53 10.51 8.90
C LEU A 131 -11.04 11.92 9.31
N GLU A 132 -12.13 12.38 8.75
CA GLU A 132 -12.82 13.59 9.23
C GLU A 132 -13.58 13.33 10.54
N SER A 133 -13.95 12.08 10.82
CA SER A 133 -14.79 11.69 11.94
C SER A 133 -14.10 10.76 12.95
N VAL A 134 -13.09 10.00 12.52
CA VAL A 134 -12.37 9.07 13.40
C VAL A 134 -10.85 9.29 13.29
N PRO A 135 -10.09 9.02 14.39
CA PRO A 135 -8.64 9.21 14.36
C PRO A 135 -7.87 8.17 13.55
N LEU A 136 -8.47 6.99 13.28
CA LEU A 136 -7.83 5.90 12.56
C LEU A 136 -8.78 5.21 11.58
N VAL A 137 -8.24 4.78 10.43
CA VAL A 137 -8.93 3.98 9.42
C VAL A 137 -8.06 2.80 9.03
N LEU A 138 -8.66 1.62 8.92
CA LEU A 138 -7.98 0.41 8.43
C LEU A 138 -8.73 -0.16 7.24
N GLY A 139 -8.01 -0.58 6.21
CA GLY A 139 -8.51 -1.38 5.10
C GLY A 139 -8.04 -2.83 5.26
N PRO A 140 -8.87 -3.76 5.76
CA PRO A 140 -8.49 -5.13 6.02
C PRO A 140 -8.01 -5.86 4.77
N SER A 141 -6.93 -6.65 4.88
CA SER A 141 -6.49 -7.60 3.86
C SER A 141 -6.91 -9.03 4.24
N GLU A 142 -7.15 -9.88 3.24
CA GLU A 142 -7.59 -11.26 3.45
C GLU A 142 -6.52 -12.14 4.10
N ASP A 143 -5.25 -11.75 4.04
CA ASP A 143 -4.15 -12.43 4.71
C ASP A 143 -4.10 -12.22 6.23
N GLY A 144 -5.01 -11.39 6.76
CA GLY A 144 -5.09 -11.02 8.18
C GLY A 144 -4.30 -9.77 8.56
N GLY A 145 -3.76 -9.06 7.58
CA GLY A 145 -3.17 -7.72 7.69
C GLY A 145 -4.14 -6.62 7.28
N TYR A 146 -3.60 -5.56 6.72
CA TYR A 146 -4.36 -4.49 6.10
C TYR A 146 -3.61 -3.90 4.90
N TYR A 147 -4.34 -3.64 3.82
CA TYR A 147 -3.81 -3.00 2.60
C TYR A 147 -3.68 -1.49 2.75
N LEU A 148 -4.36 -0.91 3.76
CA LEU A 148 -4.39 0.52 4.03
C LEU A 148 -4.48 0.79 5.52
N ILE A 149 -3.72 1.77 6.00
CA ILE A 149 -3.90 2.41 7.29
C ILE A 149 -3.88 3.93 7.12
N GLY A 150 -4.85 4.63 7.72
CA GLY A 150 -4.90 6.09 7.74
C GLY A 150 -5.03 6.63 9.16
N ALA A 151 -4.46 7.81 9.39
CA ALA A 151 -4.52 8.48 10.68
C ALA A 151 -4.75 9.99 10.51
N SER A 152 -5.54 10.62 11.42
CA SER A 152 -5.72 12.07 11.51
C SER A 152 -4.88 12.72 12.62
N ARG A 153 -4.12 11.92 13.35
CA ARG A 153 -3.12 12.34 14.33
C ARG A 153 -2.08 11.25 14.50
N LEU A 154 -0.89 11.62 14.96
CA LEU A 154 0.16 10.65 15.25
C LEU A 154 -0.23 9.80 16.46
N MET A 155 -0.14 8.47 16.32
CA MET A 155 -0.38 7.48 17.37
C MET A 155 0.70 6.40 17.30
N ARG A 156 1.11 5.88 18.46
CA ARG A 156 2.08 4.76 18.55
C ARG A 156 1.38 3.43 18.79
N GLU A 157 0.27 3.47 19.48
CA GLU A 157 -0.48 2.33 19.98
C GLU A 157 -0.82 1.30 18.88
N PRO A 158 -1.29 1.70 17.68
CA PRO A 158 -1.63 0.73 16.62
C PRO A 158 -0.45 -0.09 16.13
N PHE A 159 0.77 0.33 16.43
CA PHE A 159 2.01 -0.28 15.93
C PHE A 159 2.80 -1.04 17.00
N GLU A 160 2.46 -0.90 18.27
CA GLU A 160 3.19 -1.50 19.40
C GLU A 160 2.63 -2.90 19.75
N GLY A 161 3.52 -3.87 19.96
CA GLY A 161 3.11 -5.23 20.38
C GLY A 161 2.41 -6.06 19.30
N VAL A 162 2.51 -5.65 18.04
CA VAL A 162 1.97 -6.38 16.88
C VAL A 162 3.05 -7.26 16.29
N GLN A 163 2.74 -8.55 16.07
CA GLN A 163 3.63 -9.47 15.37
C GLN A 163 3.47 -9.29 13.86
N TRP A 164 4.28 -8.39 13.30
CA TRP A 164 4.24 -8.06 11.88
C TRP A 164 4.59 -9.26 10.99
N GLY A 165 3.87 -9.40 9.86
CA GLY A 165 4.03 -10.51 8.92
C GLY A 165 3.27 -11.79 9.31
N SER A 166 2.43 -11.74 10.36
CA SER A 166 1.51 -12.82 10.72
C SER A 166 0.08 -12.51 10.28
N SER A 167 -0.76 -13.54 10.18
CA SER A 167 -2.19 -13.39 9.89
C SER A 167 -3.01 -12.81 11.06
N SER A 168 -2.38 -12.47 12.17
CA SER A 168 -3.03 -11.90 13.35
C SER A 168 -2.87 -10.38 13.47
N VAL A 169 -2.21 -9.72 12.52
CA VAL A 169 -1.90 -8.28 12.56
C VAL A 169 -3.17 -7.45 12.77
N LEU A 170 -4.19 -7.61 11.93
CA LEU A 170 -5.44 -6.87 12.04
C LEU A 170 -6.14 -7.13 13.38
N ALA A 171 -6.29 -8.40 13.76
CA ALA A 171 -6.96 -8.77 15.01
C ALA A 171 -6.25 -8.15 16.23
N LYS A 172 -4.92 -8.20 16.24
CA LYS A 172 -4.12 -7.61 17.33
C LYS A 172 -4.22 -6.10 17.36
N THR A 173 -4.17 -5.45 16.19
CA THR A 173 -4.38 -4.00 16.10
C THR A 173 -5.74 -3.60 16.64
N LEU A 174 -6.81 -4.30 16.26
CA LEU A 174 -8.16 -4.01 16.77
C LEU A 174 -8.28 -4.21 18.29
N GLU A 175 -7.64 -5.24 18.85
CA GLU A 175 -7.56 -5.46 20.32
C GLU A 175 -6.89 -4.26 21.00
N ILE A 176 -5.79 -3.76 20.44
CA ILE A 176 -5.05 -2.62 21.00
C ILE A 176 -5.90 -1.33 20.93
N LEU A 177 -6.57 -1.10 19.80
CA LEU A 177 -7.45 0.06 19.63
C LEU A 177 -8.59 0.03 20.66
N GLY A 178 -9.22 -1.13 20.87
CA GLY A 178 -10.27 -1.29 21.87
C GLY A 178 -9.77 -1.05 23.31
N LYS A 179 -8.59 -1.58 23.67
CA LYS A 179 -7.99 -1.38 25.00
C LYS A 179 -7.66 0.09 25.30
N ASN A 180 -7.29 0.86 24.28
CA ASN A 180 -6.91 2.26 24.40
C ASN A 180 -8.06 3.22 24.07
N GLU A 181 -9.27 2.70 23.86
CA GLU A 181 -10.48 3.48 23.51
C GLU A 181 -10.27 4.39 22.29
N ILE A 182 -9.46 3.93 21.33
CA ILE A 182 -9.18 4.68 20.10
C ILE A 182 -10.30 4.38 19.10
N GLY A 183 -11.05 5.42 18.71
CA GLY A 183 -12.06 5.33 17.68
C GLY A 183 -11.45 4.99 16.32
N PHE A 184 -12.09 4.12 15.54
CA PHE A 184 -11.62 3.75 14.21
C PHE A 184 -12.76 3.40 13.26
N SER A 185 -12.45 3.36 11.97
CA SER A 185 -13.33 2.85 10.92
C SER A 185 -12.66 1.73 10.15
N LEU A 186 -13.45 0.73 9.74
CA LEU A 186 -12.99 -0.32 8.84
C LEU A 186 -13.56 -0.08 7.44
N LEU A 187 -12.70 -0.10 6.45
CA LEU A 187 -13.09 -0.16 5.05
C LEU A 187 -13.44 -1.61 4.67
N PRO A 188 -14.18 -1.82 3.59
CA PRO A 188 -14.36 -3.15 3.05
C PRO A 188 -13.02 -3.82 2.73
N GLY A 189 -12.93 -5.12 3.01
CA GLY A 189 -11.73 -5.91 2.77
C GLY A 189 -11.30 -5.95 1.31
N TRP A 190 -10.02 -6.20 1.10
CA TRP A 190 -9.42 -6.42 -0.21
C TRP A 190 -8.40 -7.55 -0.14
N TYR A 191 -7.83 -7.94 -1.27
CA TYR A 191 -6.84 -9.00 -1.36
C TYR A 191 -5.49 -8.47 -1.86
N ASP A 192 -4.43 -9.21 -1.53
CA ASP A 192 -3.09 -8.95 -2.00
C ASP A 192 -2.70 -9.99 -3.06
N ILE A 193 -1.84 -9.63 -3.98
CA ILE A 193 -1.27 -10.54 -4.98
C ILE A 193 0.10 -10.99 -4.49
N ASP A 194 0.16 -12.15 -3.85
CA ASP A 194 1.39 -12.73 -3.32
C ASP A 194 1.74 -14.11 -3.91
N ARG A 195 0.74 -14.87 -4.32
CA ARG A 195 0.88 -16.22 -4.86
C ARG A 195 0.35 -16.31 -6.28
N PRO A 196 0.77 -17.32 -7.06
CA PRO A 196 0.27 -17.51 -8.43
C PRO A 196 -1.25 -17.55 -8.54
N GLU A 197 -1.95 -18.09 -7.54
CA GLU A 197 -3.41 -18.19 -7.49
C GLU A 197 -4.09 -16.82 -7.45
N ASP A 198 -3.48 -15.84 -6.79
CA ASP A 198 -4.03 -14.49 -6.65
C ASP A 198 -4.12 -13.77 -8.01
N LEU A 199 -3.24 -14.10 -8.95
CA LEU A 199 -3.28 -13.56 -10.31
C LEU A 199 -4.55 -13.95 -11.07
N TYR A 200 -5.16 -15.12 -10.76
CA TYR A 200 -6.42 -15.52 -11.37
C TYR A 200 -7.61 -14.70 -10.86
N ARG A 201 -7.53 -14.20 -9.63
CA ARG A 201 -8.53 -13.28 -9.06
C ARG A 201 -8.52 -11.95 -9.83
N LEU A 202 -7.35 -11.45 -10.20
CA LEU A 202 -7.22 -10.26 -11.05
C LEU A 202 -7.89 -10.45 -12.41
N LYS A 203 -7.81 -11.68 -13.00
CA LYS A 203 -8.53 -12.00 -14.24
C LYS A 203 -10.05 -11.92 -14.06
N ALA A 204 -10.56 -12.39 -12.91
CA ALA A 204 -11.98 -12.41 -12.60
C ALA A 204 -12.54 -11.04 -12.20
N SER A 205 -11.71 -10.17 -11.60
CA SER A 205 -12.09 -8.81 -11.23
C SER A 205 -12.14 -7.91 -12.47
N MET A 206 -13.25 -7.95 -13.21
CA MET A 206 -13.45 -7.23 -14.48
C MET A 206 -13.62 -5.72 -14.29
N ARG A 207 -12.69 -5.05 -13.62
CA ARG A 207 -12.72 -3.58 -13.52
C ARG A 207 -12.06 -2.96 -14.74
N PRO A 208 -12.78 -2.17 -15.55
CA PRO A 208 -12.15 -1.33 -16.56
C PRO A 208 -11.17 -0.36 -15.90
N GLY A 209 -9.91 -0.34 -16.35
CA GLY A 209 -8.89 0.60 -15.89
C GLY A 209 -8.07 0.20 -14.67
N GLY A 210 -8.38 -0.88 -13.95
CA GLY A 210 -7.57 -1.35 -12.82
C GLY A 210 -6.46 -2.31 -13.25
N ALA A 211 -5.24 -2.14 -12.70
CA ALA A 211 -4.08 -3.00 -12.92
C ALA A 211 -3.70 -3.17 -14.40
N GLY A 212 -3.66 -2.09 -15.17
CA GLY A 212 -3.43 -2.11 -16.60
C GLY A 212 -2.05 -2.63 -16.99
N HIS A 213 -1.00 -2.24 -16.28
CA HIS A 213 0.36 -2.69 -16.49
C HIS A 213 0.51 -4.18 -16.19
N LEU A 214 -0.01 -4.64 -15.06
CA LEU A 214 0.06 -6.05 -14.68
C LEU A 214 -0.74 -6.93 -15.63
N ARG A 215 -1.96 -6.53 -16.01
CA ARG A 215 -2.79 -7.27 -16.98
C ARG A 215 -2.10 -7.39 -18.34
N GLY A 216 -1.51 -6.32 -18.84
CA GLY A 216 -0.74 -6.31 -20.07
C GLY A 216 0.44 -7.28 -20.04
N LEU A 217 1.21 -7.27 -18.95
CA LEU A 217 2.31 -8.19 -18.74
C LEU A 217 1.83 -9.65 -18.70
N LEU A 218 0.80 -9.97 -17.92
CA LEU A 218 0.28 -11.33 -17.76
C LEU A 218 -0.28 -11.88 -19.07
N SER A 219 -0.86 -11.02 -19.93
CA SER A 219 -1.26 -11.38 -21.30
C SER A 219 -0.05 -11.76 -22.14
N THR A 220 1.04 -10.98 -22.08
CA THR A 220 2.29 -11.25 -22.80
C THR A 220 2.94 -12.56 -22.32
N LEU A 221 2.93 -12.81 -21.03
CA LEU A 221 3.45 -14.05 -20.43
C LEU A 221 2.52 -15.26 -20.65
N ARG A 222 1.38 -15.07 -21.28
CA ARG A 222 0.35 -16.10 -21.51
C ARG A 222 -0.08 -16.84 -20.24
N VAL A 223 -0.08 -16.14 -19.11
CA VAL A 223 -0.42 -16.72 -17.80
C VAL A 223 -1.84 -17.29 -17.79
N PHE A 224 -2.73 -16.71 -18.58
CA PHE A 224 -4.14 -17.07 -18.67
C PHE A 224 -4.50 -17.83 -19.94
N ALA A 225 -3.53 -18.22 -20.77
CA ALA A 225 -3.77 -19.07 -21.92
C ALA A 225 -3.92 -20.52 -21.43
N SER A 226 -5.14 -21.00 -21.43
CA SER A 226 -5.51 -22.42 -21.33
C SER A 226 -5.76 -22.98 -22.70
#